data_5a8dad7986afd3b5db06180ca2dee47b
#
_entry.id   5a8dad7986afd3b5db06180ca2dee47b
#
_cell.length_a   1.000
_cell.length_b   1.000
_cell.length_c   1.000
_cell.angle_alpha   90.00
_cell.angle_beta   90.00
_cell.angle_gamma   90.00
#
_symmetry.space_group_name_H-M   'P 1'
#
loop_
_entity.id
_entity.type
_entity.pdbx_description
1 polymer ?
#
loop_
_entity_poly.entity_id
_entity_poly.type
_entity_poly.pdbx_seq_one_letter_code
_entity_poly.pdbx_strand_id
1 'polypeptide(L)'
;MSLPTLCIADRKPAAVEHAKKIGLGDEWYPGWDPLEIPNIDAIVSPANTIGEMSGGYDLTLRNAFQHQKIAIQPIVQNSLHETPITLGEARIVRTGGKIPWLIVVPTVIGKNDDHGKMQSRTPHSDILVRGTYNLMREATNFGVQRIGTVLLGAGVGGINYLKAIEAMAEGYFDYLDEFE
;
A
#
# COMPACT_ATOMS: atom_id res chain seq x y z
N MET A 1 -20.09 5.68 -11.28
CA MET A 1 -18.73 5.06 -11.27
C MET A 1 -18.75 4.05 -10.14
N SER A 2 -18.34 2.79 -10.35
CA SER A 2 -18.28 1.83 -9.25
C SER A 2 -17.05 2.12 -8.40
N LEU A 3 -17.20 2.08 -7.07
CA LEU A 3 -16.08 2.21 -6.15
C LEU A 3 -15.21 0.94 -6.23
N PRO A 4 -13.88 1.04 -6.08
CA PRO A 4 -13.00 -0.12 -6.06
C PRO A 4 -13.22 -0.96 -4.80
N THR A 5 -13.16 -2.27 -4.94
CA THR A 5 -13.18 -3.23 -3.84
C THR A 5 -11.81 -3.27 -3.15
N LEU A 6 -11.75 -2.96 -1.87
CA LEU A 6 -10.53 -3.04 -1.06
C LEU A 6 -10.42 -4.42 -0.40
N CYS A 7 -9.41 -5.19 -0.79
CA CYS A 7 -9.13 -6.52 -0.30
C CYS A 7 -7.95 -6.48 0.69
N ILE A 8 -8.19 -6.84 1.95
CA ILE A 8 -7.20 -6.84 3.02
C ILE A 8 -6.62 -8.24 3.20
N ALA A 9 -5.32 -8.39 3.06
CA ALA A 9 -4.60 -9.61 3.36
C ALA A 9 -3.34 -9.31 4.18
N ASP A 10 -3.04 -10.13 5.14
CA ASP A 10 -1.82 -10.06 5.93
C ASP A 10 -1.48 -11.43 6.50
N ARG A 11 -0.20 -11.71 6.68
CA ARG A 11 0.30 -12.96 7.26
C ARG A 11 -0.06 -13.14 8.74
N LYS A 12 -0.57 -12.10 9.39
CA LYS A 12 -1.15 -12.15 10.75
C LYS A 12 -2.67 -12.30 10.67
N PRO A 13 -3.23 -13.53 10.75
CA PRO A 13 -4.67 -13.74 10.58
C PRO A 13 -5.52 -12.94 11.56
N ALA A 14 -5.10 -12.86 12.84
CA ALA A 14 -5.83 -12.12 13.86
C ALA A 14 -5.95 -10.61 13.54
N ALA A 15 -4.97 -10.02 12.88
CA ALA A 15 -5.02 -8.62 12.47
C ALA A 15 -6.05 -8.40 11.34
N VAL A 16 -6.12 -9.31 10.37
CA VAL A 16 -7.13 -9.26 9.30
C VAL A 16 -8.53 -9.50 9.84
N GLU A 17 -8.71 -10.41 10.80
CA GLU A 17 -10.00 -10.61 11.48
C GLU A 17 -10.44 -9.36 12.25
N HIS A 18 -9.50 -8.64 12.87
CA HIS A 18 -9.83 -7.37 13.52
C HIS A 18 -10.22 -6.29 12.49
N ALA A 19 -9.51 -6.18 11.37
CA ALA A 19 -9.88 -5.28 10.27
C ALA A 19 -11.32 -5.56 9.78
N LYS A 20 -11.65 -6.82 9.57
CA LYS A 20 -13.00 -7.27 9.22
C LYS A 20 -14.03 -6.83 10.26
N LYS A 21 -13.74 -7.04 11.55
CA LYS A 21 -14.65 -6.72 12.65
C LYS A 21 -15.00 -5.23 12.72
N ILE A 22 -14.07 -4.34 12.39
CA ILE A 22 -14.31 -2.90 12.40
C ILE A 22 -14.71 -2.34 11.04
N GLY A 23 -14.84 -3.17 10.00
CA GLY A 23 -15.32 -2.79 8.68
C GLY A 23 -14.27 -2.14 7.77
N LEU A 24 -12.97 -2.31 8.05
CA LEU A 24 -11.93 -1.87 7.13
C LEU A 24 -11.90 -2.77 5.89
N GLY A 25 -12.24 -2.23 4.73
CA GLY A 25 -12.25 -2.93 3.45
C GLY A 25 -13.52 -3.73 3.17
N ASP A 26 -13.54 -4.40 2.03
CA ASP A 26 -14.72 -5.11 1.50
C ASP A 26 -14.55 -6.63 1.54
N GLU A 27 -13.31 -7.11 1.40
CA GLU A 27 -12.96 -8.53 1.41
C GLU A 27 -11.72 -8.78 2.28
N TRP A 28 -11.67 -9.92 2.96
CA TRP A 28 -10.64 -10.24 3.95
C TRP A 28 -10.04 -11.63 3.72
N TYR A 29 -8.71 -11.68 3.72
CA TYR A 29 -7.91 -12.89 3.44
C TYR A 29 -6.89 -13.11 4.57
N PRO A 30 -7.33 -13.63 5.75
CA PRO A 30 -6.45 -13.84 6.90
C PRO A 30 -5.39 -14.90 6.60
N GLY A 31 -4.11 -14.54 6.82
CA GLY A 31 -2.97 -15.42 6.59
C GLY A 31 -2.48 -15.49 5.14
N TRP A 32 -3.12 -14.75 4.21
CA TRP A 32 -2.72 -14.71 2.81
C TRP A 32 -1.72 -13.58 2.52
N ASP A 33 -0.92 -13.76 1.47
CA ASP A 33 -0.23 -12.65 0.83
C ASP A 33 -1.21 -11.94 -0.13
N PRO A 34 -1.27 -10.61 -0.18
CA PRO A 34 -2.11 -9.90 -1.15
C PRO A 34 -1.89 -10.32 -2.61
N LEU A 35 -0.68 -10.75 -2.96
CA LEU A 35 -0.36 -11.30 -4.30
C LEU A 35 -1.11 -12.59 -4.64
N GLU A 36 -1.63 -13.30 -3.65
CA GLU A 36 -2.42 -14.53 -3.82
C GLU A 36 -3.90 -14.27 -4.05
N ILE A 37 -4.38 -13.03 -3.79
CA ILE A 37 -5.79 -12.67 -3.97
C ILE A 37 -6.15 -12.74 -5.45
N PRO A 38 -7.21 -13.49 -5.82
CA PRO A 38 -7.57 -13.64 -7.22
C PRO A 38 -8.14 -12.34 -7.81
N ASN A 39 -7.84 -12.12 -9.07
CA ASN A 39 -8.44 -11.06 -9.89
C ASN A 39 -8.25 -9.64 -9.35
N ILE A 40 -7.20 -9.36 -8.59
CA ILE A 40 -6.82 -7.98 -8.28
C ILE A 40 -6.20 -7.35 -9.53
N ASP A 41 -6.52 -6.10 -9.77
CA ASP A 41 -5.93 -5.30 -10.84
C ASP A 41 -4.98 -4.20 -10.30
N ALA A 42 -4.95 -4.02 -8.99
CA ALA A 42 -3.95 -3.20 -8.30
C ALA A 42 -3.42 -3.86 -7.03
N ILE A 43 -2.15 -3.61 -6.73
CA ILE A 43 -1.49 -4.01 -5.49
C ILE A 43 -0.87 -2.79 -4.82
N VAL A 44 -0.95 -2.70 -3.48
CA VAL A 44 -0.42 -1.56 -2.74
C VAL A 44 1.00 -1.83 -2.27
N SER A 45 1.89 -0.87 -2.52
CA SER A 45 3.25 -0.80 -1.98
C SER A 45 3.27 0.15 -0.79
N PRO A 46 3.56 -0.35 0.44
CA PRO A 46 3.76 0.49 1.62
C PRO A 46 5.16 1.13 1.58
N ALA A 47 5.34 2.06 0.67
CA ALA A 47 6.62 2.59 0.22
C ALA A 47 7.31 3.50 1.25
N ASN A 48 8.53 3.88 0.90
CA ASN A 48 9.20 5.09 1.40
C ASN A 48 9.18 6.17 0.31
N THR A 49 9.56 7.40 0.68
CA THR A 49 9.50 8.58 -0.21
C THR A 49 10.50 8.56 -1.37
N ILE A 50 11.46 7.65 -1.39
CA ILE A 50 12.46 7.52 -2.47
C ILE A 50 12.25 6.28 -3.36
N GLY A 51 11.23 5.47 -3.08
CA GLY A 51 10.92 4.27 -3.87
C GLY A 51 11.94 3.13 -3.75
N GLU A 52 12.69 3.07 -2.64
CA GLU A 52 13.60 1.96 -2.35
C GLU A 52 12.81 0.75 -1.87
N MET A 53 12.94 -0.39 -2.56
CA MET A 53 12.15 -1.60 -2.33
C MET A 53 13.01 -2.76 -1.79
N SER A 54 13.93 -2.47 -0.87
CA SER A 54 14.87 -3.45 -0.30
C SER A 54 14.43 -4.08 1.01
N GLY A 55 13.27 -3.68 1.56
CA GLY A 55 12.80 -4.20 2.84
C GLY A 55 11.28 -4.33 2.94
N GLY A 56 10.83 -5.04 3.95
CA GLY A 56 9.42 -5.25 4.24
C GLY A 56 8.64 -5.86 3.07
N TYR A 57 7.39 -5.45 2.91
CA TYR A 57 6.53 -5.95 1.84
C TYR A 57 7.00 -5.50 0.44
N ASP A 58 7.66 -4.35 0.34
CA ASP A 58 8.23 -3.88 -0.93
C ASP A 58 9.27 -4.83 -1.51
N LEU A 59 10.08 -5.47 -0.67
CA LEU A 59 11.01 -6.51 -1.12
C LEU A 59 10.25 -7.72 -1.71
N THR A 60 9.14 -8.11 -1.09
CA THR A 60 8.27 -9.18 -1.61
C THR A 60 7.70 -8.80 -2.98
N LEU A 61 7.21 -7.58 -3.12
CA LEU A 61 6.71 -7.06 -4.42
C LEU A 61 7.82 -7.03 -5.47
N ARG A 62 8.98 -6.48 -5.12
CA ARG A 62 10.13 -6.43 -6.05
C ARG A 62 10.49 -7.81 -6.57
N ASN A 63 10.58 -8.81 -5.69
CA ASN A 63 10.90 -10.18 -6.07
C ASN A 63 9.81 -10.80 -6.94
N ALA A 64 8.54 -10.60 -6.62
CA ALA A 64 7.41 -11.11 -7.40
C ALA A 64 7.39 -10.54 -8.83
N PHE A 65 7.63 -9.25 -9.00
CA PHE A 65 7.73 -8.64 -10.32
C PHE A 65 8.99 -9.07 -11.08
N GLN A 66 10.11 -9.28 -10.37
CA GLN A 66 11.33 -9.81 -10.98
C GLN A 66 11.13 -11.21 -11.58
N HIS A 67 10.32 -12.07 -10.96
CA HIS A 67 9.94 -13.38 -11.53
C HIS A 67 9.14 -13.22 -12.84
N GLN A 68 8.48 -12.11 -13.04
CA GLN A 68 7.82 -11.73 -14.31
C GLN A 68 8.75 -10.97 -15.26
N LYS A 69 10.06 -10.87 -14.96
CA LYS A 69 11.06 -10.09 -15.70
C LYS A 69 10.77 -8.58 -15.73
N ILE A 70 10.15 -8.06 -14.68
CA ILE A 70 9.82 -6.64 -14.52
C ILE A 70 10.70 -6.04 -13.43
N ALA A 71 11.45 -4.99 -13.78
CA ALA A 71 12.22 -4.19 -12.84
C ALA A 71 11.31 -3.11 -12.22
N ILE A 72 10.48 -3.48 -11.24
CA ILE A 72 9.47 -2.59 -10.68
C ILE A 72 10.05 -1.41 -9.91
N GLN A 73 11.17 -1.59 -9.19
CA GLN A 73 11.78 -0.51 -8.41
C GLN A 73 12.20 0.69 -9.26
N PRO A 74 12.90 0.54 -10.41
CA PRO A 74 13.17 1.66 -11.30
C PRO A 74 11.91 2.38 -11.80
N ILE A 75 10.81 1.66 -12.06
CA ILE A 75 9.53 2.25 -12.46
C ILE A 75 9.00 3.18 -11.36
N VAL A 76 8.99 2.70 -10.12
CA VAL A 76 8.58 3.49 -8.96
C VAL A 76 9.50 4.69 -8.76
N GLN A 77 10.81 4.48 -8.74
CA GLN A 77 11.81 5.54 -8.53
C GLN A 77 11.73 6.62 -9.59
N ASN A 78 11.58 6.27 -10.86
CA ASN A 78 11.42 7.24 -11.95
C ASN A 78 10.15 8.08 -11.75
N SER A 79 9.02 7.46 -11.40
CA SER A 79 7.78 8.18 -11.13
C SER A 79 7.91 9.16 -9.97
N LEU A 80 8.58 8.76 -8.88
CA LEU A 80 8.80 9.61 -7.70
C LEU A 80 9.86 10.69 -7.96
N HIS A 81 10.82 10.45 -8.85
CA HIS A 81 11.81 11.44 -9.24
C HIS A 81 11.20 12.53 -10.13
N GLU A 82 10.37 12.17 -11.10
CA GLU A 82 9.69 13.12 -11.98
C GLU A 82 8.72 14.02 -11.22
N THR A 83 7.96 13.44 -10.28
CA THR A 83 7.02 14.17 -9.43
C THR A 83 7.07 13.61 -8.01
N PRO A 84 7.85 14.22 -7.11
CA PRO A 84 7.94 13.78 -5.72
C PRO A 84 6.59 13.76 -5.02
N ILE A 85 6.41 12.79 -4.12
CA ILE A 85 5.24 12.69 -3.24
C ILE A 85 5.68 12.64 -1.78
N THR A 86 4.82 13.09 -0.89
CA THR A 86 5.06 13.12 0.55
C THR A 86 4.39 11.95 1.27
N LEU A 87 4.63 11.84 2.58
CA LEU A 87 4.00 10.82 3.42
C LEU A 87 2.47 10.92 3.38
N GLY A 88 1.81 9.78 3.20
CA GLY A 88 0.35 9.68 3.13
C GLY A 88 -0.27 10.13 1.81
N GLU A 89 0.52 10.53 0.82
CA GLU A 89 0.06 10.64 -0.57
C GLU A 89 0.02 9.26 -1.23
N ALA A 90 -0.59 9.17 -2.40
CA ALA A 90 -0.61 7.95 -3.20
C ALA A 90 -0.25 8.26 -4.65
N ARG A 91 0.45 7.32 -5.28
CA ARG A 91 0.79 7.38 -6.71
C ARG A 91 0.53 6.03 -7.35
N ILE A 92 -0.26 6.01 -8.42
CA ILE A 92 -0.46 4.81 -9.21
C ILE A 92 0.53 4.75 -10.38
N VAL A 93 1.15 3.60 -10.60
CA VAL A 93 2.07 3.34 -11.70
C VAL A 93 1.69 2.06 -12.45
N ARG A 94 1.93 2.03 -13.76
CA ARG A 94 1.77 0.81 -14.54
C ARG A 94 2.95 -0.13 -14.30
N THR A 95 2.65 -1.39 -14.03
CA THR A 95 3.68 -2.41 -13.79
C THR A 95 4.16 -3.09 -15.08
N GLY A 96 3.27 -3.25 -16.06
CA GLY A 96 3.48 -4.08 -17.23
C GLY A 96 3.34 -5.59 -16.97
N GLY A 97 2.95 -5.99 -15.75
CA GLY A 97 2.80 -7.39 -15.33
C GLY A 97 1.36 -7.87 -15.25
N LYS A 98 1.19 -9.04 -14.63
CA LYS A 98 -0.12 -9.68 -14.43
C LYS A 98 -1.07 -8.84 -13.58
N ILE A 99 -0.55 -8.12 -12.60
CA ILE A 99 -1.27 -7.10 -11.85
C ILE A 99 -0.89 -5.76 -12.51
N PRO A 100 -1.80 -5.13 -13.26
CA PRO A 100 -1.44 -4.00 -14.11
C PRO A 100 -1.03 -2.74 -13.37
N TRP A 101 -1.48 -2.56 -12.11
CA TRP A 101 -1.25 -1.36 -11.34
C TRP A 101 -0.55 -1.62 -10.02
N LEU A 102 0.40 -0.75 -9.67
CA LEU A 102 0.98 -0.63 -8.34
C LEU A 102 0.59 0.73 -7.76
N ILE A 103 -0.02 0.74 -6.57
CA ILE A 103 -0.34 1.96 -5.85
C ILE A 103 0.73 2.17 -4.77
N VAL A 104 1.57 3.18 -4.97
CA VAL A 104 2.67 3.54 -4.08
C VAL A 104 2.14 4.48 -3.00
N VAL A 105 2.24 4.08 -1.73
CA VAL A 105 1.81 4.90 -0.58
C VAL A 105 2.98 5.05 0.39
N PRO A 106 3.73 6.16 0.35
CA PRO A 106 4.83 6.35 1.28
C PRO A 106 4.33 6.48 2.73
N THR A 107 4.73 5.53 3.55
CA THR A 107 4.42 5.50 4.99
C THR A 107 5.61 5.92 5.86
N VAL A 108 6.82 5.90 5.29
CA VAL A 108 8.07 6.28 5.96
C VAL A 108 8.93 7.15 5.05
N ILE A 109 9.74 8.03 5.65
CA ILE A 109 10.72 8.80 4.90
C ILE A 109 11.91 7.91 4.59
N GLY A 110 12.24 7.77 3.31
CA GLY A 110 13.46 7.12 2.86
C GLY A 110 14.62 8.14 2.86
N LYS A 111 15.71 7.79 3.52
CA LYS A 111 16.98 8.49 3.45
C LYS A 111 18.10 7.47 3.37
N ASN A 112 19.06 7.72 2.51
CA ASN A 112 20.33 7.00 2.54
C ASN A 112 21.22 7.67 3.58
N ASP A 113 21.85 6.89 4.46
CA ASP A 113 22.93 7.37 5.31
C ASP A 113 24.22 7.53 4.48
N ASP A 114 25.29 8.03 5.11
CA ASP A 114 26.59 8.25 4.46
C ASP A 114 27.23 6.95 3.92
N HIS A 115 26.69 5.79 4.31
CA HIS A 115 27.09 4.46 3.83
C HIS A 115 26.12 3.85 2.82
N GLY A 116 25.13 4.61 2.35
CA GLY A 116 24.10 4.15 1.41
C GLY A 116 23.02 3.27 2.02
N LYS A 117 22.95 3.16 3.37
CA LYS A 117 21.93 2.40 4.06
C LYS A 117 20.69 3.27 4.29
N MET A 118 19.54 2.74 3.87
CA MET A 118 18.28 3.43 4.07
C MET A 118 17.91 3.53 5.56
N GLN A 119 17.58 4.73 5.99
CA GLN A 119 16.99 5.00 7.31
C GLN A 119 15.50 5.28 7.16
N SER A 120 14.69 4.70 8.04
CA SER A 120 13.25 4.96 8.10
C SER A 120 12.86 5.47 9.49
N ARG A 121 11.84 6.32 9.53
CA ARG A 121 11.19 6.74 10.77
C ARG A 121 9.83 6.08 10.90
N THR A 122 9.43 5.73 12.12
CA THR A 122 8.08 5.25 12.42
C THR A 122 7.04 6.29 11.98
N PRO A 123 6.07 5.94 11.15
CA PRO A 123 5.03 6.86 10.71
C PRO A 123 4.09 7.20 11.87
N HIS A 124 3.48 8.37 11.81
CA HIS A 124 2.32 8.71 12.65
C HIS A 124 1.05 8.10 12.05
N SER A 125 0.06 7.81 12.89
CA SER A 125 -1.20 7.20 12.45
C SER A 125 -1.97 8.05 11.43
N ASP A 126 -1.89 9.38 11.52
CA ASP A 126 -2.50 10.30 10.55
C ASP A 126 -1.96 10.13 9.11
N ILE A 127 -0.73 9.65 8.96
CA ILE A 127 -0.16 9.29 7.65
C ILE A 127 -0.92 8.10 7.05
N LEU A 128 -1.33 7.13 7.88
CA LEU A 128 -2.08 5.97 7.42
C LEU A 128 -3.53 6.33 7.10
N VAL A 129 -4.14 7.26 7.85
CA VAL A 129 -5.47 7.83 7.53
C VAL A 129 -5.43 8.42 6.13
N ARG A 130 -4.54 9.38 5.89
CA ARG A 130 -4.39 10.03 4.58
C ARG A 130 -3.97 9.05 3.47
N GLY A 131 -3.06 8.13 3.78
CA GLY A 131 -2.57 7.14 2.84
C GLY A 131 -3.68 6.22 2.34
N THR A 132 -4.56 5.75 3.23
CA THR A 132 -5.69 4.90 2.86
C THR A 132 -6.74 5.67 2.07
N TYR A 133 -7.09 6.88 2.50
CA TYR A 133 -7.97 7.75 1.73
C TYR A 133 -7.43 8.00 0.31
N ASN A 134 -6.16 8.40 0.19
CA ASN A 134 -5.54 8.73 -1.09
C ASN A 134 -5.38 7.51 -2.01
N LEU A 135 -5.06 6.31 -1.47
CA LEU A 135 -4.97 5.11 -2.29
C LEU A 135 -6.32 4.75 -2.93
N MET A 136 -7.41 4.90 -2.18
CA MET A 136 -8.76 4.65 -2.69
C MET A 136 -9.15 5.67 -3.76
N ARG A 137 -8.83 6.94 -3.53
CA ARG A 137 -9.08 8.03 -4.49
C ARG A 137 -8.28 7.83 -5.79
N GLU A 138 -6.99 7.50 -5.70
CA GLU A 138 -6.17 7.19 -6.88
C GLU A 138 -6.70 5.99 -7.65
N ALA A 139 -7.06 4.91 -6.95
CA ALA A 139 -7.65 3.73 -7.58
C ALA A 139 -8.94 4.08 -8.35
N THR A 140 -9.81 4.90 -7.75
CA THR A 140 -11.05 5.37 -8.40
C THR A 140 -10.76 6.19 -9.65
N ASN A 141 -9.82 7.13 -9.57
CA ASN A 141 -9.44 8.00 -10.68
C ASN A 141 -8.90 7.22 -11.89
N PHE A 142 -8.26 6.08 -11.64
CA PHE A 142 -7.69 5.21 -12.68
C PHE A 142 -8.61 4.02 -13.07
N GLY A 143 -9.81 3.95 -12.51
CA GLY A 143 -10.79 2.90 -12.83
C GLY A 143 -10.39 1.51 -12.35
N VAL A 144 -9.56 1.42 -11.31
CA VAL A 144 -9.22 0.17 -10.64
C VAL A 144 -10.48 -0.44 -10.03
N GLN A 145 -10.66 -1.75 -10.16
CA GLN A 145 -11.83 -2.45 -9.65
C GLN A 145 -11.54 -3.20 -8.34
N ARG A 146 -10.36 -3.80 -8.21
CA ARG A 146 -9.99 -4.61 -7.05
C ARG A 146 -8.55 -4.34 -6.61
N ILE A 147 -8.39 -3.95 -5.36
CA ILE A 147 -7.12 -3.57 -4.76
C ILE A 147 -6.73 -4.62 -3.72
N GLY A 148 -5.53 -5.20 -3.84
CA GLY A 148 -4.93 -6.01 -2.78
C GLY A 148 -3.98 -5.16 -1.92
N THR A 149 -4.12 -5.21 -0.60
CA THR A 149 -3.22 -4.49 0.32
C THR A 149 -2.89 -5.29 1.57
N VAL A 150 -1.69 -5.06 2.09
CA VAL A 150 -1.31 -5.39 3.47
C VAL A 150 -1.80 -4.30 4.42
N LEU A 151 -1.68 -4.53 5.73
CA LEU A 151 -1.87 -3.49 6.75
C LEU A 151 -0.69 -2.52 6.72
N LEU A 152 -0.94 -1.30 6.26
CA LEU A 152 0.09 -0.28 6.08
C LEU A 152 0.74 0.12 7.41
N GLY A 153 2.05 0.38 7.39
CA GLY A 153 2.80 0.93 8.52
C GLY A 153 3.08 -0.04 9.68
N ALA A 154 2.48 -1.22 9.68
CA ALA A 154 2.62 -2.19 10.78
C ALA A 154 3.85 -3.11 10.67
N GLY A 155 4.49 -3.16 9.52
CA GLY A 155 5.73 -3.92 9.31
C GLY A 155 6.97 -3.11 9.69
N VAL A 156 7.78 -2.74 8.69
CA VAL A 156 9.00 -1.92 8.87
C VAL A 156 8.69 -0.54 9.49
N GLY A 157 7.49 -0.01 9.26
CA GLY A 157 7.02 1.23 9.87
C GLY A 157 6.88 1.18 11.40
N GLY A 158 6.72 -0.01 12.00
CA GLY A 158 6.73 -0.21 13.45
C GLY A 158 5.49 0.30 14.20
N ILE A 159 4.41 0.68 13.50
CA ILE A 159 3.13 0.99 14.16
C ILE A 159 2.50 -0.30 14.67
N ASN A 160 1.92 -0.23 15.88
CA ASN A 160 1.12 -1.32 16.41
C ASN A 160 -0.04 -1.67 15.46
N TYR A 161 -0.29 -2.96 15.23
CA TYR A 161 -1.31 -3.41 14.28
C TYR A 161 -2.71 -2.85 14.56
N LEU A 162 -3.13 -2.76 15.82
CA LEU A 162 -4.44 -2.21 16.17
C LEU A 162 -4.54 -0.74 15.76
N LYS A 163 -3.53 0.06 16.06
CA LYS A 163 -3.47 1.48 15.65
C LYS A 163 -3.41 1.64 14.13
N ALA A 164 -2.66 0.78 13.45
CA ALA A 164 -2.59 0.79 11.98
C ALA A 164 -3.96 0.48 11.36
N ILE A 165 -4.65 -0.53 11.86
CA ILE A 165 -5.98 -0.92 11.39
C ILE A 165 -7.01 0.20 11.64
N GLU A 166 -7.02 0.80 12.83
CA GLU A 166 -7.92 1.91 13.17
C GLU A 166 -7.67 3.13 12.26
N ALA A 167 -6.41 3.49 12.02
CA ALA A 167 -6.06 4.60 11.13
C ALA A 167 -6.44 4.33 9.67
N MET A 168 -6.19 3.12 9.17
CA MET A 168 -6.62 2.73 7.83
C MET A 168 -8.15 2.74 7.70
N ALA A 169 -8.88 2.28 8.74
CA ALA A 169 -10.34 2.29 8.74
C ALA A 169 -10.89 3.72 8.69
N GLU A 170 -10.32 4.64 9.46
CA GLU A 170 -10.69 6.05 9.42
C GLU A 170 -10.54 6.62 8.00
N GLY A 171 -9.38 6.45 7.36
CA GLY A 171 -9.17 6.93 5.99
C GLY A 171 -10.06 6.24 4.94
N TYR A 172 -10.40 4.97 5.14
CA TYR A 172 -11.33 4.24 4.28
C TYR A 172 -12.76 4.78 4.41
N PHE A 173 -13.23 5.05 5.62
CA PHE A 173 -14.56 5.63 5.86
C PHE A 173 -14.63 7.07 5.37
N ASP A 174 -13.62 7.90 5.62
CA ASP A 174 -13.55 9.27 5.08
C ASP A 174 -13.68 9.29 3.55
N TYR A 175 -13.08 8.29 2.88
CA TYR A 175 -13.23 8.14 1.44
C TYR A 175 -14.67 7.75 1.04
N LEU A 176 -15.31 6.79 1.75
CA LEU A 176 -16.66 6.35 1.43
C LEU A 176 -17.68 7.47 1.62
N ASP A 177 -17.51 8.31 2.66
CA ASP A 177 -18.40 9.43 2.98
C ASP A 177 -18.48 10.48 1.84
N GLU A 178 -17.49 10.51 0.94
CA GLU A 178 -17.56 11.39 -0.26
C GLU A 178 -18.59 10.93 -1.31
N PHE A 179 -19.08 9.69 -1.22
CA PHE A 179 -19.97 9.08 -2.21
C PHE A 179 -21.38 8.77 -1.65
N GLU A 180 -21.63 9.06 -0.37
CA GLU A 180 -22.95 9.02 0.24
C GLU A 180 -23.69 10.37 0.08
#